data_d9faab05f224579c987099443c169453
#
_entry.id   d9faab05f224579c987099443c169453
#
_cell.length_a   1.000
_cell.length_b   1.000
_cell.length_c   1.000
_cell.angle_alpha   90.00
_cell.angle_beta   90.00
_cell.angle_gamma   90.00
#
_symmetry.space_group_name_H-M   'P 1'
#
loop_
_entity.id
_entity.type
_entity.pdbx_description
1 polymer ?
#
loop_
_entity_poly.entity_id
_entity_poly.type
_entity_poly.pdbx_seq_one_letter_code
_entity_poly.pdbx_strand_id
1 'polypeptide(L)'
;NNYPGAADTYGGGVKEMFRGGGSNAATLAAIQDGRVDISSIDKNGVTKEDDVIIRASLDYQLSDDIMIYGVYSEGYRPATQNRNAGQLATNQTGVYEGYVVPAVAKTDTLENMEIGMKSELMDGRLRLNVVGYQTEITDLQVSRFDPSNVAFLVFMENVGDAETRGIDMDFVLMASANLTLAGAVSYLDTELTRINDQLQGVAVPVGSELPLSPSLSGNIRARYDFSWNGGDAWFNAAMVYRGSSVSGIAGSAAFMEDTQGMAYGTSSGVSIRNEGGTFGTIEGSNGLGLPSNSRYINDSALSMNVGVGYGRDNWTAELYVNNITSEEGYVVQPAGKYTPESSMMRPRTMGLRLSYSF
;
A
#
# COMPACT_ATOMS: atom_id res chain seq x y z
N ASN A 1 -27.80 15.94 30.18
CA ASN A 1 -28.46 14.97 29.31
C ASN A 1 -28.21 13.58 29.83
N ASN A 2 -29.12 13.10 30.66
CA ASN A 2 -29.09 11.75 31.17
C ASN A 2 -29.65 10.81 30.11
N TYR A 3 -28.77 10.06 29.47
CA TYR A 3 -29.16 8.85 28.76
C TYR A 3 -28.92 7.68 29.73
N PRO A 4 -29.95 7.12 30.35
CA PRO A 4 -29.82 5.97 31.25
C PRO A 4 -29.38 4.77 30.43
N GLY A 5 -28.27 4.18 30.78
CA GLY A 5 -27.73 2.98 30.17
C GLY A 5 -26.34 3.14 29.55
N ALA A 6 -26.14 4.06 28.63
CA ALA A 6 -24.80 4.23 28.01
C ALA A 6 -23.84 5.05 28.91
N ALA A 7 -24.36 6.06 29.60
CA ALA A 7 -23.54 6.91 30.46
C ALA A 7 -23.08 6.23 31.75
N ASP A 8 -23.85 5.30 32.26
CA ASP A 8 -23.53 4.58 33.52
C ASP A 8 -22.65 3.36 33.28
N THR A 9 -22.65 2.82 32.08
CA THR A 9 -21.86 1.63 31.72
C THR A 9 -20.44 1.98 31.28
N TYR A 10 -20.25 3.12 30.62
CA TYR A 10 -18.97 3.46 30.00
C TYR A 10 -18.31 4.73 30.55
N GLY A 11 -18.90 5.41 31.53
CA GLY A 11 -18.30 6.56 32.21
C GLY A 11 -18.01 7.78 31.33
N GLY A 12 -17.09 8.64 31.80
CA GLY A 12 -16.74 9.90 31.16
C GLY A 12 -16.02 9.75 29.80
N GLY A 13 -15.30 8.65 29.58
CA GLY A 13 -14.50 8.44 28.38
C GLY A 13 -15.30 8.38 27.10
N VAL A 14 -16.45 7.70 27.12
CA VAL A 14 -17.36 7.67 25.95
C VAL A 14 -17.92 9.05 25.63
N LYS A 15 -18.20 9.87 26.64
CA LYS A 15 -18.62 11.27 26.45
C LYS A 15 -17.55 12.13 25.79
N GLU A 16 -16.29 11.86 26.08
CA GLU A 16 -15.15 12.58 25.48
C GLU A 16 -14.96 12.17 24.01
N MET A 17 -15.09 10.87 23.66
CA MET A 17 -15.02 10.42 22.28
C MET A 17 -16.03 11.12 21.36
N PHE A 18 -17.22 11.42 21.87
CA PHE A 18 -18.31 11.99 21.07
C PHE A 18 -18.49 13.52 21.26
N ARG A 19 -17.55 14.19 21.93
CA ARG A 19 -17.63 15.64 22.19
C ARG A 19 -17.51 16.53 20.96
N GLY A 20 -16.99 16.02 19.86
CA GLY A 20 -16.67 16.83 18.68
C GLY A 20 -17.68 16.76 17.53
N GLY A 21 -18.73 15.99 17.62
CA GLY A 21 -19.60 15.72 16.47
C GLY A 21 -21.08 16.03 16.72
N GLY A 22 -21.69 16.65 15.76
CA GLY A 22 -23.03 17.23 15.81
C GLY A 22 -24.22 16.30 15.81
N SER A 23 -24.17 15.04 16.22
CA SER A 23 -25.38 14.24 16.43
C SER A 23 -25.23 13.13 17.45
N ASN A 24 -25.05 13.50 18.70
CA ASN A 24 -25.00 12.56 19.81
C ASN A 24 -26.20 11.60 19.88
N ALA A 25 -27.36 11.99 19.38
CA ALA A 25 -28.57 11.18 19.43
C ALA A 25 -28.50 9.99 18.44
N ALA A 26 -28.05 10.22 17.20
CA ALA A 26 -27.94 9.15 16.21
C ALA A 26 -26.83 8.15 16.58
N THR A 27 -25.71 8.64 17.09
CA THR A 27 -24.61 7.79 17.58
C THR A 27 -25.05 6.94 18.77
N LEU A 28 -25.75 7.54 19.73
CA LEU A 28 -26.27 6.81 20.88
C LEU A 28 -27.32 5.76 20.48
N ALA A 29 -28.17 6.07 19.53
CA ALA A 29 -29.11 5.11 18.97
C ALA A 29 -28.35 3.95 18.29
N ALA A 30 -27.30 4.24 17.51
CA ALA A 30 -26.50 3.23 16.85
C ALA A 30 -25.76 2.31 17.83
N ILE A 31 -25.33 2.83 18.97
CA ILE A 31 -24.76 2.01 20.08
C ILE A 31 -25.84 1.17 20.75
N GLN A 32 -27.01 1.74 21.00
CA GLN A 32 -28.10 1.05 21.71
C GLN A 32 -28.73 -0.08 20.88
N ASP A 33 -28.79 0.06 19.58
CA ASP A 33 -29.31 -0.93 18.65
C ASP A 33 -28.24 -1.92 18.14
N GLY A 34 -27.01 -1.80 18.64
CA GLY A 34 -25.91 -2.74 18.35
C GLY A 34 -25.20 -2.52 17.01
N ARG A 35 -25.52 -1.45 16.27
CA ARG A 35 -24.82 -1.14 15.02
C ARG A 35 -23.40 -0.64 15.24
N VAL A 36 -23.10 -0.11 16.40
CA VAL A 36 -21.75 0.32 16.79
C VAL A 36 -21.29 -0.48 18.00
N ASP A 37 -20.29 -1.32 17.80
CA ASP A 37 -19.64 -2.09 18.84
C ASP A 37 -18.65 -1.21 19.60
N ILE A 38 -18.86 -1.07 20.90
CA ILE A 38 -17.96 -0.36 21.83
C ILE A 38 -17.45 -1.28 22.94
N SER A 39 -17.63 -2.58 22.79
CA SER A 39 -17.30 -3.56 23.83
C SER A 39 -15.81 -3.60 24.19
N SER A 40 -14.94 -3.22 23.25
CA SER A 40 -13.50 -3.12 23.43
C SER A 40 -13.03 -1.84 24.15
N ILE A 41 -13.94 -0.88 24.40
CA ILE A 41 -13.62 0.40 25.03
C ILE A 41 -13.95 0.32 26.52
N ASP A 42 -12.96 0.54 27.38
CA ASP A 42 -13.19 0.57 28.82
C ASP A 42 -13.94 1.85 29.28
N LYS A 43 -14.34 1.87 30.55
CA LYS A 43 -15.03 3.02 31.17
C LYS A 43 -14.26 4.35 31.10
N ASN A 44 -12.96 4.31 30.84
CA ASN A 44 -12.11 5.49 30.67
C ASN A 44 -11.96 5.91 29.19
N GLY A 45 -12.59 5.19 28.27
CA GLY A 45 -12.49 5.45 26.85
C GLY A 45 -11.21 4.90 26.21
N VAL A 46 -10.59 3.90 26.84
CA VAL A 46 -9.32 3.31 26.38
C VAL A 46 -9.56 1.90 25.87
N THR A 47 -9.04 1.57 24.73
CA THR A 47 -8.89 0.18 24.27
C THR A 47 -7.59 -0.40 24.85
N LYS A 48 -7.67 -1.62 25.36
CA LYS A 48 -6.52 -2.37 25.87
C LYS A 48 -6.46 -3.69 25.15
N GLU A 49 -5.28 -4.03 24.70
CA GLU A 49 -5.00 -5.29 24.05
C GLU A 49 -3.71 -5.85 24.60
N ASP A 50 -3.75 -7.14 24.92
CA ASP A 50 -2.59 -7.93 25.29
C ASP A 50 -2.53 -9.11 24.33
N ASP A 51 -1.42 -9.28 23.65
CA ASP A 51 -1.22 -10.39 22.72
C ASP A 51 0.19 -10.96 22.86
N VAL A 52 0.37 -12.21 22.45
CA VAL A 52 1.65 -12.89 22.41
C VAL A 52 1.96 -13.24 20.98
N ILE A 53 3.03 -12.66 20.45
CA ILE A 53 3.53 -12.96 19.12
C ILE A 53 4.67 -13.99 19.19
N ILE A 54 4.65 -14.93 18.28
CA ILE A 54 5.63 -16.00 18.18
C ILE A 54 6.52 -15.77 16.96
N ARG A 55 7.81 -15.99 17.14
CA ARG A 55 8.75 -16.11 16.04
C ARG A 55 9.63 -17.33 16.25
N ALA A 56 9.68 -18.17 15.23
CA ALA A 56 10.56 -19.33 15.16
C ALA A 56 11.37 -19.29 13.85
N SER A 57 12.64 -19.61 13.91
CA SER A 57 13.50 -19.72 12.74
C SER A 57 14.40 -20.92 12.85
N LEU A 58 14.66 -21.53 11.70
CA LEU A 58 15.62 -22.61 11.55
C LEU A 58 16.48 -22.29 10.34
N ASP A 59 17.78 -22.38 10.50
CA ASP A 59 18.76 -22.27 9.43
C ASP A 59 19.61 -23.53 9.36
N TYR A 60 19.98 -23.88 8.14
CA TYR A 60 20.79 -25.05 7.86
C TYR A 60 21.83 -24.73 6.80
N GLN A 61 23.11 -24.90 7.16
CA GLN A 61 24.22 -24.76 6.25
C GLN A 61 24.32 -26.01 5.37
N LEU A 62 23.90 -25.91 4.11
CA LEU A 62 23.91 -27.02 3.17
C LEU A 62 25.31 -27.33 2.66
N SER A 63 26.11 -26.28 2.46
CA SER A 63 27.54 -26.32 2.11
C SER A 63 28.22 -25.03 2.62
N ASP A 64 29.51 -24.91 2.42
CA ASP A 64 30.25 -23.68 2.80
C ASP A 64 29.66 -22.42 2.12
N ASP A 65 29.07 -22.60 0.94
CA ASP A 65 28.58 -21.52 0.09
C ASP A 65 27.05 -21.37 0.07
N ILE A 66 26.30 -22.30 0.68
CA ILE A 66 24.84 -22.32 0.58
C ILE A 66 24.21 -22.54 1.96
N MET A 67 23.36 -21.62 2.36
CA MET A 67 22.50 -21.72 3.54
C MET A 67 21.03 -21.70 3.12
N ILE A 68 20.24 -22.58 3.69
CA ILE A 68 18.77 -22.57 3.58
C ILE A 68 18.18 -22.23 4.95
N TYR A 69 17.01 -21.57 4.94
CA TYR A 69 16.34 -21.22 6.19
C TYR A 69 14.83 -21.28 6.05
N GLY A 70 14.16 -21.43 7.18
CA GLY A 70 12.73 -21.29 7.31
C GLY A 70 12.40 -20.36 8.48
N VAL A 71 11.37 -19.53 8.33
CA VAL A 71 10.89 -18.63 9.37
C VAL A 71 9.38 -18.74 9.45
N TYR A 72 8.88 -18.82 10.67
CA TYR A 72 7.50 -18.53 11.03
C TYR A 72 7.49 -17.30 11.93
N SER A 73 6.62 -16.35 11.68
CA SER A 73 6.51 -15.16 12.53
C SER A 73 5.08 -14.62 12.53
N GLU A 74 4.66 -14.15 13.68
CA GLU A 74 3.40 -13.49 13.91
C GLU A 74 3.62 -11.99 14.14
N GLY A 75 2.59 -11.21 13.86
CA GLY A 75 2.55 -9.78 14.12
C GLY A 75 1.13 -9.28 14.27
N TYR A 76 0.96 -8.07 14.78
CA TYR A 76 -0.34 -7.43 14.87
C TYR A 76 -0.23 -5.92 14.77
N ARG A 77 -1.32 -5.29 14.35
CA ARG A 77 -1.53 -3.84 14.51
C ARG A 77 -2.62 -3.64 15.56
N PRO A 78 -2.38 -2.81 16.58
CA PRO A 78 -3.35 -2.60 17.63
C PRO A 78 -4.62 -1.93 17.10
N ALA A 79 -5.71 -2.10 17.83
CA ALA A 79 -6.98 -1.46 17.55
C ALA A 79 -6.85 0.06 17.50
N THR A 80 -7.58 0.66 16.56
CA THR A 80 -7.60 2.11 16.37
C THR A 80 -9.00 2.67 16.61
N GLN A 81 -9.12 3.66 17.49
CA GLN A 81 -10.38 4.34 17.76
C GLN A 81 -10.66 5.42 16.70
N ASN A 82 -11.88 5.45 16.22
CA ASN A 82 -12.36 6.45 15.26
C ASN A 82 -12.97 7.67 15.97
N ARG A 83 -12.67 8.87 15.47
CA ARG A 83 -13.14 10.12 16.07
C ARG A 83 -14.65 10.30 15.97
N ASN A 84 -15.26 9.85 14.90
CA ASN A 84 -16.66 10.11 14.57
C ASN A 84 -17.46 8.79 14.55
N ALA A 85 -17.21 7.96 15.52
CA ALA A 85 -17.90 6.69 15.69
C ALA A 85 -19.44 6.85 15.72
N GLY A 86 -20.13 5.92 15.09
CA GLY A 86 -21.59 5.89 15.05
C GLY A 86 -22.25 6.94 14.16
N GLN A 87 -21.47 7.72 13.41
CA GLN A 87 -22.08 8.56 12.37
C GLN A 87 -22.58 7.66 11.23
N LEU A 88 -23.80 7.92 10.82
CA LEU A 88 -24.34 7.33 9.60
C LEU A 88 -23.58 7.88 8.39
N ALA A 89 -23.28 7.04 7.42
CA ALA A 89 -22.89 7.50 6.10
C ALA A 89 -23.96 8.48 5.61
N THR A 90 -23.57 9.59 5.01
CA THR A 90 -24.52 10.64 4.60
C THR A 90 -25.42 10.11 3.49
N ASN A 91 -24.88 9.27 2.63
CA ASN A 91 -25.67 8.54 1.66
C ASN A 91 -26.20 7.25 2.28
N GLN A 92 -27.49 7.22 2.56
CA GLN A 92 -28.20 6.07 3.13
C GLN A 92 -29.02 5.36 2.04
N THR A 93 -28.52 5.27 0.82
CA THR A 93 -29.18 4.59 -0.28
C THR A 93 -28.37 3.39 -0.76
N GLY A 94 -29.07 2.36 -1.23
CA GLY A 94 -28.45 1.16 -1.76
C GLY A 94 -27.57 0.44 -0.75
N VAL A 95 -26.34 0.17 -1.11
CA VAL A 95 -25.38 -0.61 -0.30
C VAL A 95 -24.91 0.09 0.98
N TYR A 96 -25.15 1.40 1.09
CA TYR A 96 -24.77 2.20 2.28
C TYR A 96 -25.94 2.39 3.25
N GLU A 97 -27.10 1.81 2.97
CA GLU A 97 -28.24 1.90 3.86
C GLU A 97 -27.91 1.26 5.21
N GLY A 98 -28.01 2.05 6.27
CA GLY A 98 -27.69 1.61 7.63
C GLY A 98 -26.20 1.57 7.97
N TYR A 99 -25.29 1.88 7.05
CA TYR A 99 -23.86 1.89 7.33
C TYR A 99 -23.50 2.99 8.33
N VAL A 100 -22.75 2.62 9.36
CA VAL A 100 -22.25 3.53 10.39
C VAL A 100 -20.73 3.38 10.56
N VAL A 101 -20.06 4.48 10.83
CA VAL A 101 -18.62 4.46 11.13
C VAL A 101 -18.36 3.66 12.40
N PRO A 102 -17.50 2.65 12.38
CA PRO A 102 -17.21 1.85 13.56
C PRO A 102 -16.52 2.70 14.65
N ALA A 103 -16.77 2.38 15.91
CA ALA A 103 -16.10 3.05 17.01
C ALA A 103 -14.61 2.70 17.05
N VAL A 104 -14.31 1.47 16.77
CA VAL A 104 -12.96 0.90 16.81
C VAL A 104 -12.76 0.02 15.58
N ALA A 105 -11.66 0.23 14.88
CA ALA A 105 -11.09 -0.81 14.04
C ALA A 105 -10.36 -1.77 14.97
N LYS A 106 -10.77 -3.04 14.97
CA LYS A 106 -10.19 -4.09 15.83
C LYS A 106 -8.77 -4.39 15.39
N THR A 107 -7.96 -4.92 16.31
CA THR A 107 -6.63 -5.45 15.99
C THR A 107 -6.68 -6.36 14.76
N ASP A 108 -5.78 -6.16 13.85
CA ASP A 108 -5.50 -7.16 12.83
C ASP A 108 -4.25 -7.96 13.21
N THR A 109 -4.23 -9.21 12.79
CA THR A 109 -3.12 -10.13 13.04
C THR A 109 -2.53 -10.61 11.72
N LEU A 110 -1.25 -10.93 11.77
CA LEU A 110 -0.48 -11.38 10.62
C LEU A 110 0.29 -12.63 11.00
N GLU A 111 0.20 -13.65 10.15
CA GLU A 111 1.03 -14.85 10.20
C GLU A 111 1.86 -14.92 8.93
N ASN A 112 3.17 -15.08 9.06
CA ASN A 112 4.09 -15.12 7.93
C ASN A 112 4.95 -16.38 7.98
N MET A 113 5.02 -17.08 6.86
CA MET A 113 5.89 -18.22 6.62
C MET A 113 6.85 -17.91 5.49
N GLU A 114 8.13 -18.20 5.71
CA GLU A 114 9.18 -17.99 4.71
C GLU A 114 10.06 -19.24 4.60
N ILE A 115 10.48 -19.52 3.38
CA ILE A 115 11.58 -20.43 3.10
C ILE A 115 12.53 -19.72 2.14
N GLY A 116 13.81 -19.72 2.47
CA GLY A 116 14.79 -19.01 1.67
C GLY A 116 16.13 -19.70 1.56
N MET A 117 16.88 -19.21 0.59
CA MET A 117 18.27 -19.62 0.34
C MET A 117 19.15 -18.39 0.25
N LYS A 118 20.32 -18.44 0.89
CA LYS A 118 21.41 -17.48 0.70
C LYS A 118 22.62 -18.21 0.19
N SER A 119 23.25 -17.66 -0.84
CA SER A 119 24.36 -18.36 -1.48
C SER A 119 25.47 -17.42 -1.99
N GLU A 120 26.69 -17.90 -1.91
CA GLU A 120 27.89 -17.30 -2.52
C GLU A 120 28.50 -18.32 -3.47
N LEU A 121 28.25 -18.15 -4.76
CA LEU A 121 28.58 -19.10 -5.81
C LEU A 121 29.71 -18.59 -6.68
N MET A 122 30.30 -19.47 -7.52
CA MET A 122 31.30 -19.11 -8.51
C MET A 122 32.56 -18.51 -7.85
N ASP A 123 33.05 -19.13 -6.79
CA ASP A 123 34.20 -18.63 -5.99
C ASP A 123 33.98 -17.21 -5.45
N GLY A 124 32.77 -16.92 -4.92
CA GLY A 124 32.40 -15.62 -4.35
C GLY A 124 32.02 -14.55 -5.37
N ARG A 125 32.03 -14.87 -6.67
CA ARG A 125 31.67 -13.90 -7.71
C ARG A 125 30.17 -13.69 -7.87
N LEU A 126 29.36 -14.63 -7.43
CA LEU A 126 27.89 -14.53 -7.47
C LEU A 126 27.31 -14.69 -6.06
N ARG A 127 26.76 -13.65 -5.49
CA ARG A 127 25.85 -13.72 -4.37
C ARG A 127 24.42 -13.76 -4.90
N LEU A 128 23.67 -14.80 -4.52
CA LEU A 128 22.26 -14.97 -4.90
C LEU A 128 21.46 -15.34 -3.66
N ASN A 129 20.42 -14.57 -3.38
CA ASN A 129 19.43 -14.84 -2.36
C ASN A 129 18.07 -15.00 -3.00
N VAL A 130 17.31 -15.98 -2.53
CA VAL A 130 15.94 -16.23 -2.99
C VAL A 130 15.11 -16.58 -1.77
N VAL A 131 13.92 -16.00 -1.67
CA VAL A 131 12.94 -16.32 -0.63
C VAL A 131 11.55 -16.46 -1.25
N GLY A 132 10.85 -17.52 -0.87
CA GLY A 132 9.41 -17.68 -1.08
C GLY A 132 8.70 -17.45 0.24
N TYR A 133 7.57 -16.76 0.21
CA TYR A 133 6.82 -16.44 1.41
C TYR A 133 5.31 -16.50 1.19
N GLN A 134 4.59 -16.71 2.28
CA GLN A 134 3.15 -16.58 2.38
C GLN A 134 2.81 -15.85 3.68
N THR A 135 1.94 -14.85 3.58
CA THR A 135 1.47 -14.06 4.70
C THR A 135 -0.05 -14.05 4.72
N GLU A 136 -0.63 -14.45 5.83
CA GLU A 136 -2.07 -14.36 6.07
C GLU A 136 -2.35 -13.18 7.01
N ILE A 137 -3.36 -12.39 6.69
CA ILE A 137 -3.77 -11.22 7.46
C ILE A 137 -5.24 -11.41 7.83
N THR A 138 -5.52 -11.45 9.12
CA THR A 138 -6.88 -11.57 9.65
C THR A 138 -7.37 -10.22 10.12
N ASP A 139 -8.62 -9.89 9.79
CA ASP A 139 -9.29 -8.63 10.13
C ASP A 139 -8.53 -7.37 9.66
N LEU A 140 -7.99 -7.41 8.45
CA LEU A 140 -7.20 -6.34 7.82
C LEU A 140 -7.81 -4.95 8.05
N GLN A 141 -7.06 -4.09 8.73
CA GLN A 141 -7.41 -2.68 8.93
C GLN A 141 -7.08 -1.86 7.69
N VAL A 142 -8.05 -1.07 7.23
CA VAL A 142 -7.90 -0.17 6.09
C VAL A 142 -8.39 1.22 6.45
N SER A 143 -7.67 2.24 6.01
CA SER A 143 -8.13 3.62 6.08
C SER A 143 -9.16 3.87 4.99
N ARG A 144 -10.32 4.37 5.36
CA ARG A 144 -11.37 4.76 4.42
C ARG A 144 -11.67 6.24 4.56
N PHE A 145 -12.13 6.81 3.47
CA PHE A 145 -12.52 8.21 3.38
C PHE A 145 -14.01 8.33 3.03
N ASP A 146 -14.76 9.04 3.85
CA ASP A 146 -16.15 9.39 3.57
C ASP A 146 -16.26 10.84 3.08
N PRO A 147 -16.35 11.07 1.77
CA PRO A 147 -16.48 12.42 1.21
C PRO A 147 -17.88 13.01 1.43
N SER A 148 -18.87 12.21 1.79
CA SER A 148 -20.24 12.65 1.99
C SER A 148 -20.41 13.44 3.28
N ASN A 149 -19.45 13.30 4.20
CA ASN A 149 -19.47 14.04 5.44
C ASN A 149 -18.69 15.35 5.29
N VAL A 150 -19.35 16.47 5.61
CA VAL A 150 -18.75 17.82 5.57
C VAL A 150 -17.48 17.95 6.42
N ALA A 151 -17.25 17.02 7.34
CA ALA A 151 -16.07 16.97 8.19
C ALA A 151 -14.88 16.20 7.58
N PHE A 152 -14.93 15.76 6.33
CA PHE A 152 -13.84 15.02 5.65
C PHE A 152 -13.37 13.84 6.48
N LEU A 153 -14.29 12.92 6.71
CA LEU A 153 -14.06 11.82 7.62
C LEU A 153 -13.14 10.77 7.02
N VAL A 154 -11.95 10.69 7.58
CA VAL A 154 -11.09 9.50 7.43
C VAL A 154 -11.26 8.66 8.67
N PHE A 155 -11.51 7.38 8.49
CA PHE A 155 -11.68 6.42 9.58
C PHE A 155 -11.02 5.09 9.23
N MET A 156 -10.74 4.30 10.25
CA MET A 156 -10.19 2.96 10.13
C MET A 156 -11.29 1.92 10.25
N GLU A 157 -11.18 0.88 9.47
CA GLU A 157 -12.16 -0.21 9.41
C GLU A 157 -11.48 -1.54 9.13
N ASN A 158 -12.01 -2.62 9.68
CA ASN A 158 -11.59 -3.97 9.32
C ASN A 158 -12.40 -4.43 8.11
N VAL A 159 -11.75 -4.62 6.98
CA VAL A 159 -12.45 -4.97 5.73
C VAL A 159 -12.65 -6.47 5.55
N GLY A 160 -11.84 -7.29 6.17
CA GLY A 160 -11.88 -8.74 6.05
C GLY A 160 -10.50 -9.36 6.19
N ASP A 161 -10.29 -10.51 5.59
CA ASP A 161 -9.01 -11.19 5.60
C ASP A 161 -8.33 -11.09 4.24
N ALA A 162 -7.03 -11.16 4.25
CA ALA A 162 -6.22 -11.10 3.03
C ALA A 162 -5.06 -12.11 3.09
N GLU A 163 -4.62 -12.53 1.94
CA GLU A 163 -3.43 -13.35 1.78
C GLU A 163 -2.46 -12.68 0.81
N THR A 164 -1.19 -12.78 1.09
CA THR A 164 -0.13 -12.42 0.15
C THR A 164 0.87 -13.56 0.05
N ARG A 165 1.33 -13.86 -1.14
CA ARG A 165 2.36 -14.85 -1.40
C ARG A 165 3.28 -14.37 -2.51
N GLY A 166 4.53 -14.71 -2.40
CA GLY A 166 5.49 -14.20 -3.36
C GLY A 166 6.83 -14.89 -3.35
N ILE A 167 7.65 -14.44 -4.28
CA ILE A 167 9.05 -14.84 -4.40
C ILE A 167 9.88 -13.57 -4.59
N ASP A 168 10.84 -13.37 -3.71
CA ASP A 168 11.83 -12.31 -3.84
C ASP A 168 13.21 -12.89 -4.13
N MET A 169 13.91 -12.26 -5.04
CA MET A 169 15.25 -12.64 -5.42
C MET A 169 16.14 -11.40 -5.53
N ASP A 170 17.35 -11.47 -5.00
CA ASP A 170 18.41 -10.48 -5.24
C ASP A 170 19.73 -11.16 -5.60
N PHE A 171 20.52 -10.46 -6.40
CA PHE A 171 21.83 -10.95 -6.79
C PHE A 171 22.85 -9.83 -6.96
N VAL A 172 24.11 -10.19 -6.75
CA VAL A 172 25.28 -9.41 -7.16
C VAL A 172 26.25 -10.36 -7.88
N LEU A 173 26.60 -10.02 -9.11
CA LEU A 173 27.48 -10.82 -9.97
C LEU A 173 28.68 -9.97 -10.42
N MET A 174 29.86 -10.39 -10.07
CA MET A 174 31.10 -9.94 -10.71
C MET A 174 31.30 -10.73 -12.01
N ALA A 175 30.67 -10.26 -13.09
CA ALA A 175 30.66 -10.96 -14.37
C ALA A 175 32.06 -11.01 -15.01
N SER A 176 32.87 -9.99 -14.74
CA SER A 176 34.31 -9.94 -15.05
C SER A 176 35.04 -9.09 -14.03
N ALA A 177 36.37 -8.95 -14.18
CA ALA A 177 37.16 -8.04 -13.35
C ALA A 177 36.69 -6.57 -13.44
N ASN A 178 35.97 -6.23 -14.50
CA ASN A 178 35.56 -4.86 -14.81
C ASN A 178 34.04 -4.66 -14.79
N LEU A 179 33.25 -5.74 -14.80
CA LEU A 179 31.79 -5.66 -14.91
C LEU A 179 31.11 -6.27 -13.69
N THR A 180 30.37 -5.43 -12.97
CA THR A 180 29.49 -5.84 -11.89
C THR A 180 28.04 -5.63 -12.30
N LEU A 181 27.24 -6.66 -12.13
CA LEU A 181 25.79 -6.63 -12.27
C LEU A 181 25.16 -6.83 -10.89
N ALA A 182 24.10 -6.10 -10.60
CA ALA A 182 23.33 -6.30 -9.39
C ALA A 182 21.85 -6.05 -9.69
N GLY A 183 20.98 -6.80 -9.06
CA GLY A 183 19.55 -6.66 -9.29
C GLY A 183 18.72 -7.32 -8.22
N ALA A 184 17.43 -6.99 -8.25
CA ALA A 184 16.41 -7.63 -7.45
C ALA A 184 15.12 -7.74 -8.28
N VAL A 185 14.36 -8.80 -8.04
CA VAL A 185 13.03 -9.00 -8.60
C VAL A 185 12.11 -9.54 -7.52
N SER A 186 10.89 -9.04 -7.50
CA SER A 186 9.80 -9.46 -6.64
C SER A 186 8.62 -9.87 -7.49
N TYR A 187 8.12 -11.06 -7.28
CA TYR A 187 6.82 -11.51 -7.75
C TYR A 187 5.89 -11.63 -6.55
N LEU A 188 4.75 -10.98 -6.62
CA LEU A 188 3.79 -10.89 -5.52
C LEU A 188 2.39 -11.18 -6.06
N ASP A 189 1.70 -12.09 -5.40
CA ASP A 189 0.28 -12.37 -5.57
C ASP A 189 -0.44 -11.98 -4.28
N THR A 190 -1.55 -11.26 -4.39
CA THR A 190 -2.30 -10.76 -3.24
C THR A 190 -3.79 -10.90 -3.49
N GLU A 191 -4.52 -11.31 -2.48
CA GLU A 191 -5.98 -11.40 -2.58
C GLU A 191 -6.69 -11.13 -1.26
N LEU A 192 -7.90 -10.59 -1.35
CA LEU A 192 -8.86 -10.61 -0.25
C LEU A 192 -9.51 -11.98 -0.20
N THR A 193 -9.33 -12.68 0.91
CA THR A 193 -9.87 -14.04 1.11
C THR A 193 -11.23 -14.05 1.79
N ARG A 194 -11.55 -12.99 2.55
CA ARG A 194 -12.84 -12.77 3.21
C ARG A 194 -13.19 -11.28 3.24
N ILE A 195 -14.47 -10.98 3.19
CA ILE A 195 -14.98 -9.62 3.36
C ILE A 195 -15.98 -9.63 4.51
N ASN A 196 -15.91 -8.65 5.39
CA ASN A 196 -16.85 -8.48 6.49
C ASN A 196 -18.27 -8.22 5.97
N ASP A 197 -19.26 -8.79 6.63
CA ASP A 197 -20.66 -8.75 6.19
C ASP A 197 -21.21 -7.33 5.98
N GLN A 198 -20.77 -6.38 6.80
CA GLN A 198 -21.18 -4.97 6.69
C GLN A 198 -20.64 -4.28 5.43
N LEU A 199 -19.68 -4.88 4.76
CA LEU A 199 -19.03 -4.35 3.57
C LEU A 199 -19.38 -5.13 2.30
N GLN A 200 -20.20 -6.15 2.41
CA GLN A 200 -20.67 -6.89 1.23
C GLN A 200 -21.45 -5.96 0.29
N GLY A 201 -21.00 -5.89 -0.96
CA GLY A 201 -21.54 -4.97 -1.96
C GLY A 201 -20.93 -3.56 -1.96
N VAL A 202 -20.19 -3.17 -0.92
CA VAL A 202 -19.47 -1.89 -0.82
C VAL A 202 -17.99 -2.05 -1.14
N ALA A 203 -17.39 -3.17 -0.71
CA ALA A 203 -16.00 -3.50 -0.98
C ALA A 203 -15.86 -4.31 -2.27
N VAL A 204 -14.63 -4.44 -2.74
CA VAL A 204 -14.29 -5.37 -3.82
C VAL A 204 -14.65 -6.80 -3.45
N PRO A 205 -14.99 -7.65 -4.41
CA PRO A 205 -15.27 -9.05 -4.15
C PRO A 205 -14.04 -9.80 -3.62
N VAL A 206 -14.28 -10.91 -2.94
CA VAL A 206 -13.25 -11.91 -2.59
C VAL A 206 -12.49 -12.31 -3.85
N GLY A 207 -11.17 -12.51 -3.73
CA GLY A 207 -10.27 -12.76 -4.85
C GLY A 207 -9.67 -11.50 -5.47
N SER A 208 -10.06 -10.31 -4.99
CA SER A 208 -9.50 -9.05 -5.49
C SER A 208 -8.11 -8.78 -4.94
N GLU A 209 -7.26 -8.21 -5.79
CA GLU A 209 -5.91 -7.78 -5.42
C GLU A 209 -5.91 -6.68 -4.35
N LEU A 210 -4.89 -6.70 -3.49
CA LEU A 210 -4.65 -5.62 -2.53
C LEU A 210 -4.12 -4.36 -3.23
N PRO A 211 -4.45 -3.17 -2.68
CA PRO A 211 -3.99 -1.92 -3.26
C PRO A 211 -2.48 -1.74 -3.23
N LEU A 212 -1.97 -1.01 -4.22
CA LEU A 212 -0.56 -0.58 -4.32
C LEU A 212 0.45 -1.74 -4.31
N SER A 213 0.01 -2.93 -4.66
CA SER A 213 0.78 -4.16 -4.63
C SER A 213 0.98 -4.70 -6.06
N PRO A 214 1.97 -4.20 -6.81
CA PRO A 214 2.22 -4.70 -8.17
C PRO A 214 2.68 -6.16 -8.14
N SER A 215 2.13 -6.97 -9.02
CA SER A 215 2.47 -8.41 -9.09
C SER A 215 3.91 -8.68 -9.54
N LEU A 216 4.54 -7.74 -10.23
CA LEU A 216 5.94 -7.85 -10.63
C LEU A 216 6.64 -6.50 -10.46
N SER A 217 7.76 -6.50 -9.78
CA SER A 217 8.65 -5.36 -9.67
C SER A 217 10.10 -5.80 -9.67
N GLY A 218 11.00 -4.93 -10.09
CA GLY A 218 12.42 -5.28 -10.08
C GLY A 218 13.32 -4.17 -10.56
N ASN A 219 14.60 -4.41 -10.35
CA ASN A 219 15.63 -3.53 -10.85
C ASN A 219 16.86 -4.33 -11.27
N ILE A 220 17.62 -3.78 -12.20
CA ILE A 220 18.94 -4.26 -12.56
C ILE A 220 19.87 -3.07 -12.72
N ARG A 221 21.11 -3.23 -12.24
CA ARG A 221 22.18 -2.24 -12.36
C ARG A 221 23.42 -2.91 -12.93
N ALA A 222 24.09 -2.20 -13.81
CA ALA A 222 25.37 -2.58 -14.37
C ALA A 222 26.37 -1.47 -14.12
N ARG A 223 27.57 -1.84 -13.70
CA ARG A 223 28.72 -0.94 -13.60
C ARG A 223 29.89 -1.59 -14.30
N TYR A 224 30.47 -0.85 -15.27
CA TYR A 224 31.67 -1.25 -15.98
C TYR A 224 32.79 -0.24 -15.69
N ASP A 225 33.84 -0.70 -15.03
CA ASP A 225 35.00 0.10 -14.67
C ASP A 225 36.17 -0.19 -15.62
N PHE A 226 36.88 0.85 -16.06
CA PHE A 226 38.03 0.71 -16.95
C PHE A 226 39.00 1.88 -16.78
N SER A 227 40.27 1.61 -17.03
CA SER A 227 41.26 2.68 -17.01
C SER A 227 41.34 3.40 -18.34
N TRP A 228 41.34 4.71 -18.32
CA TRP A 228 41.44 5.56 -19.49
C TRP A 228 42.33 6.77 -19.23
N ASN A 229 43.30 7.01 -20.10
CA ASN A 229 44.19 8.19 -20.04
C ASN A 229 44.82 8.49 -18.66
N GLY A 230 45.21 7.42 -17.95
CA GLY A 230 45.88 7.53 -16.63
C GLY A 230 44.94 7.86 -15.47
N GLY A 231 43.63 7.69 -15.67
CA GLY A 231 42.62 7.77 -14.62
C GLY A 231 41.63 6.59 -14.70
N ASP A 232 40.69 6.57 -13.78
CA ASP A 232 39.67 5.58 -13.67
C ASP A 232 38.36 6.08 -14.31
N ALA A 233 37.83 5.33 -15.22
CA ALA A 233 36.58 5.64 -15.89
C ALA A 233 35.54 4.56 -15.59
N TRP A 234 34.27 4.93 -15.61
CA TRP A 234 33.17 3.99 -15.42
C TRP A 234 31.96 4.33 -16.26
N PHE A 235 31.19 3.32 -16.56
CA PHE A 235 29.86 3.42 -17.12
C PHE A 235 28.85 2.78 -16.15
N ASN A 236 27.77 3.49 -15.88
CA ASN A 236 26.66 3.01 -15.06
C ASN A 236 25.39 2.92 -15.91
N ALA A 237 24.65 1.84 -15.76
CA ALA A 237 23.29 1.73 -16.26
C ALA A 237 22.40 1.15 -15.17
N ALA A 238 21.18 1.63 -15.06
CA ALA A 238 20.20 1.08 -14.16
C ALA A 238 18.82 1.08 -14.82
N MET A 239 18.07 0.03 -14.60
CA MET A 239 16.69 -0.12 -15.03
C MET A 239 15.85 -0.48 -13.82
N VAL A 240 14.70 0.18 -13.67
CA VAL A 240 13.71 -0.10 -12.62
C VAL A 240 12.36 -0.30 -13.28
N TYR A 241 11.76 -1.43 -13.03
CA TYR A 241 10.43 -1.78 -13.48
C TYR A 241 9.49 -1.92 -12.30
N ARG A 242 8.29 -1.38 -12.42
CA ARG A 242 7.16 -1.60 -11.53
C ARG A 242 5.95 -1.99 -12.38
N GLY A 243 5.35 -3.12 -12.07
CA GLY A 243 4.09 -3.56 -12.66
C GLY A 243 2.93 -2.62 -12.34
N SER A 244 1.82 -2.81 -13.01
CA SER A 244 0.56 -2.12 -12.69
C SER A 244 0.07 -2.55 -11.30
N SER A 245 -0.69 -1.69 -10.66
CA SER A 245 -1.34 -1.97 -9.38
C SER A 245 -2.65 -1.20 -9.27
N VAL A 246 -3.55 -1.67 -8.41
CA VAL A 246 -4.79 -0.96 -8.13
C VAL A 246 -4.59 0.07 -7.03
N SER A 247 -5.34 1.16 -7.06
CA SER A 247 -5.13 2.30 -6.16
C SER A 247 -5.75 2.15 -4.78
N GLY A 248 -6.74 1.30 -4.63
CA GLY A 248 -7.49 1.14 -3.39
C GLY A 248 -8.32 -0.13 -3.35
N ILE A 249 -8.87 -0.44 -2.20
CA ILE A 249 -9.97 -1.38 -2.09
C ILE A 249 -11.18 -0.65 -2.66
N ALA A 250 -11.82 -1.22 -3.69
CA ALA A 250 -12.98 -0.62 -4.32
C ALA A 250 -14.02 -0.26 -3.27
N GLY A 251 -14.91 0.49 -3.39
CA GLY A 251 -15.72 1.10 -2.34
C GLY A 251 -15.27 2.52 -2.05
N SER A 252 -13.99 2.84 -2.18
CA SER A 252 -13.53 4.22 -2.10
C SER A 252 -13.94 5.02 -3.32
N ALA A 253 -13.81 4.46 -4.53
CA ALA A 253 -14.22 5.14 -5.75
C ALA A 253 -15.75 5.21 -5.88
N ALA A 254 -16.47 4.12 -5.61
CA ALA A 254 -17.93 4.09 -5.58
C ALA A 254 -18.50 5.03 -4.52
N PHE A 255 -17.83 5.11 -3.36
CA PHE A 255 -18.21 6.00 -2.28
C PHE A 255 -18.07 7.48 -2.66
N MET A 256 -17.05 7.81 -3.44
CA MET A 256 -16.83 9.19 -3.90
C MET A 256 -17.82 9.64 -4.97
N GLU A 257 -18.35 8.72 -5.77
CA GLU A 257 -19.27 9.03 -6.85
C GLU A 257 -20.71 9.17 -6.36
N ASP A 258 -21.13 8.31 -5.42
CA ASP A 258 -22.49 8.25 -4.96
C ASP A 258 -22.90 9.42 -4.05
N THR A 259 -21.94 10.05 -3.38
CA THR A 259 -22.25 10.99 -2.31
C THR A 259 -22.46 12.41 -2.73
N GLN A 260 -22.12 12.82 -3.94
CA GLN A 260 -22.17 14.24 -4.29
C GLN A 260 -22.82 14.58 -5.62
N GLY A 261 -23.08 13.64 -6.51
CA GLY A 261 -23.30 14.04 -7.90
C GLY A 261 -22.16 14.93 -8.42
N MET A 262 -21.14 15.08 -7.60
CA MET A 262 -19.89 15.75 -7.89
C MET A 262 -18.81 14.71 -8.04
N ALA A 263 -18.97 13.92 -9.06
CA ALA A 263 -17.81 13.25 -9.60
C ALA A 263 -16.72 14.31 -9.80
N TYR A 264 -15.50 14.05 -9.41
CA TYR A 264 -14.39 14.94 -9.67
C TYR A 264 -14.37 15.34 -11.16
N GLY A 265 -14.57 16.62 -11.45
CA GLY A 265 -14.59 17.12 -12.80
C GLY A 265 -15.92 16.98 -13.56
N THR A 266 -17.03 17.03 -12.92
CA THR A 266 -18.34 16.62 -13.38
C THR A 266 -19.01 17.41 -14.46
N SER A 267 -18.61 18.57 -14.77
CA SER A 267 -19.04 19.15 -16.04
C SER A 267 -18.38 18.50 -17.26
N SER A 268 -17.40 17.63 -17.04
CA SER A 268 -16.55 17.08 -18.11
C SER A 268 -16.24 15.58 -17.99
N GLY A 269 -16.84 14.89 -17.03
CA GLY A 269 -16.56 13.47 -16.81
C GLY A 269 -15.26 13.22 -16.06
N VAL A 270 -15.28 12.32 -15.10
CA VAL A 270 -14.08 11.81 -14.45
C VAL A 270 -13.40 10.83 -15.39
N SER A 271 -12.16 11.11 -15.69
CA SER A 271 -11.32 10.13 -16.39
C SER A 271 -10.88 9.08 -15.37
N ILE A 272 -11.61 7.99 -15.28
CA ILE A 272 -11.18 6.80 -14.55
C ILE A 272 -10.64 5.81 -15.56
N ARG A 273 -9.47 5.28 -15.27
CA ARG A 273 -8.93 4.19 -16.03
C ARG A 273 -9.61 2.90 -15.58
N ASN A 274 -10.41 2.32 -16.44
CA ASN A 274 -10.93 0.97 -16.24
C ASN A 274 -9.84 -0.05 -16.64
N GLU A 275 -10.04 -1.31 -16.29
CA GLU A 275 -9.10 -2.41 -16.57
C GLU A 275 -8.69 -2.58 -18.06
N GLY A 276 -9.14 -1.74 -18.92
CA GLY A 276 -8.78 -1.69 -20.35
C GLY A 276 -7.74 -0.65 -20.73
N GLY A 277 -7.19 0.09 -19.77
CA GLY A 277 -6.05 0.99 -20.03
C GLY A 277 -6.38 2.31 -20.72
N THR A 278 -7.64 2.62 -20.96
CA THR A 278 -8.08 3.90 -21.52
C THR A 278 -8.58 4.83 -20.45
N PHE A 279 -8.10 6.08 -20.45
CA PHE A 279 -8.81 7.16 -19.78
C PHE A 279 -10.18 7.29 -20.48
N GLY A 280 -11.20 6.69 -19.91
CA GLY A 280 -12.54 6.75 -20.44
C GLY A 280 -13.44 7.54 -19.52
N THR A 281 -14.31 8.32 -20.11
CA THR A 281 -15.55 8.75 -19.47
C THR A 281 -16.30 7.48 -19.09
N ILE A 282 -16.78 7.35 -17.84
CA ILE A 282 -17.65 6.26 -17.48
C ILE A 282 -18.97 6.51 -18.20
N GLU A 283 -19.10 5.91 -19.36
CA GLU A 283 -20.37 5.91 -20.08
C GLU A 283 -21.35 5.01 -19.33
N GLY A 284 -22.48 5.58 -18.95
CA GLY A 284 -23.59 4.85 -18.38
C GLY A 284 -23.76 4.96 -16.88
N SER A 285 -22.95 5.72 -16.17
CA SER A 285 -23.30 6.15 -14.83
C SER A 285 -24.34 7.26 -14.97
N ASN A 286 -25.56 6.96 -14.66
CA ASN A 286 -26.64 7.97 -14.56
C ASN A 286 -26.41 8.92 -13.36
N GLY A 287 -25.14 9.27 -13.08
CA GLY A 287 -24.71 9.95 -11.87
C GLY A 287 -24.69 9.04 -10.65
N LEU A 288 -24.87 7.74 -10.82
CA LEU A 288 -25.01 6.76 -9.74
C LEU A 288 -24.20 5.51 -10.12
N GLY A 289 -23.05 5.37 -9.51
CA GLY A 289 -22.46 4.08 -9.34
C GLY A 289 -21.54 3.58 -10.45
N LEU A 290 -20.25 3.88 -10.28
CA LEU A 290 -19.26 2.93 -10.70
C LEU A 290 -19.58 1.56 -10.11
N PRO A 291 -19.38 0.48 -10.86
CA PRO A 291 -19.42 -0.84 -10.27
C PRO A 291 -18.58 -0.85 -8.98
N SER A 292 -19.04 -1.53 -7.94
CA SER A 292 -18.36 -1.61 -6.64
C SER A 292 -16.90 -2.09 -6.71
N ASN A 293 -16.51 -2.64 -7.85
CA ASN A 293 -15.15 -3.09 -8.16
C ASN A 293 -14.31 -2.09 -8.97
N SER A 294 -14.81 -0.89 -9.21
CA SER A 294 -14.05 0.13 -9.95
C SER A 294 -12.93 0.70 -9.08
N ARG A 295 -11.72 0.59 -9.57
CA ARG A 295 -10.50 1.07 -8.93
C ARG A 295 -9.64 1.81 -9.94
N TYR A 296 -8.90 2.81 -9.48
CA TYR A 296 -7.85 3.39 -10.32
C TYR A 296 -6.73 2.38 -10.54
N ILE A 297 -6.24 2.30 -11.75
CA ILE A 297 -5.06 1.49 -12.07
C ILE A 297 -3.87 2.42 -12.19
N ASN A 298 -2.87 2.17 -11.37
CA ASN A 298 -1.54 2.74 -11.55
C ASN A 298 -0.84 1.92 -12.62
N ASP A 299 -0.48 2.54 -13.72
CA ASP A 299 0.19 1.85 -14.82
C ASP A 299 1.53 1.26 -14.41
N SER A 300 1.94 0.25 -15.16
CA SER A 300 3.32 -0.19 -15.11
C SER A 300 4.26 0.93 -15.58
N ALA A 301 5.43 1.00 -14.99
CA ALA A 301 6.42 2.01 -15.32
C ALA A 301 7.81 1.40 -15.43
N LEU A 302 8.56 1.84 -16.45
CA LEU A 302 9.93 1.43 -16.70
C LEU A 302 10.84 2.66 -16.78
N SER A 303 11.68 2.84 -15.80
CA SER A 303 12.67 3.92 -15.78
C SER A 303 14.07 3.39 -16.07
N MET A 304 14.80 4.07 -16.93
CA MET A 304 16.19 3.76 -17.25
C MET A 304 17.08 4.96 -16.98
N ASN A 305 18.21 4.70 -16.31
CA ASN A 305 19.19 5.69 -15.95
C ASN A 305 20.55 5.27 -16.50
N VAL A 306 21.35 6.22 -16.98
CA VAL A 306 22.70 5.97 -17.44
C VAL A 306 23.65 7.06 -16.93
N GLY A 307 24.90 6.71 -16.76
CA GLY A 307 25.95 7.65 -16.39
C GLY A 307 27.29 7.20 -16.88
N VAL A 308 28.16 8.14 -17.17
CA VAL A 308 29.57 7.93 -17.48
C VAL A 308 30.39 8.85 -16.60
N GLY A 309 31.40 8.30 -15.96
CA GLY A 309 32.27 9.06 -15.08
C GLY A 309 33.73 8.82 -15.38
N TYR A 310 34.55 9.78 -14.95
CA TYR A 310 35.98 9.73 -15.01
C TYR A 310 36.55 10.36 -13.75
N GLY A 311 37.55 9.70 -13.17
CA GLY A 311 38.28 10.19 -12.02
C GLY A 311 39.79 10.18 -12.28
N ARG A 312 40.47 11.23 -11.86
CA ARG A 312 41.92 11.32 -11.88
C ARG A 312 42.42 12.18 -10.73
N ASP A 313 43.44 11.70 -10.04
CA ASP A 313 43.98 12.34 -8.86
C ASP A 313 42.84 12.60 -7.82
N ASN A 314 42.61 13.85 -7.46
CA ASN A 314 41.61 14.24 -6.49
C ASN A 314 40.26 14.64 -7.14
N TRP A 315 40.12 14.55 -8.46
CA TRP A 315 38.94 14.98 -9.20
C TRP A 315 38.15 13.80 -9.72
N THR A 316 36.83 13.91 -9.62
CA THR A 316 35.89 13.06 -10.35
C THR A 316 34.84 13.91 -11.06
N ALA A 317 34.47 13.48 -12.27
CA ALA A 317 33.40 14.06 -13.06
C ALA A 317 32.46 12.95 -13.53
N GLU A 318 31.15 13.14 -13.39
CA GLU A 318 30.14 12.20 -13.83
C GLU A 318 29.06 12.95 -14.61
N LEU A 319 28.82 12.55 -15.85
CA LEU A 319 27.68 12.97 -16.65
C LEU A 319 26.60 11.89 -16.50
N TYR A 320 25.38 12.29 -16.16
CA TYR A 320 24.28 11.34 -15.98
C TYR A 320 22.98 11.81 -16.66
N VAL A 321 22.16 10.83 -17.04
CA VAL A 321 20.80 11.03 -17.50
C VAL A 321 19.91 10.08 -16.74
N ASN A 322 18.95 10.63 -15.99
CA ASN A 322 17.93 9.87 -15.34
C ASN A 322 16.63 9.88 -16.17
N ASN A 323 15.90 8.77 -16.14
CA ASN A 323 14.71 8.56 -16.93
C ASN A 323 14.95 8.89 -18.43
N ILE A 324 15.93 8.19 -19.02
CA ILE A 324 16.33 8.41 -20.42
C ILE A 324 15.20 8.14 -21.42
N THR A 325 14.29 7.23 -21.05
CA THR A 325 13.09 6.88 -21.83
C THR A 325 12.03 7.98 -21.79
N SER A 326 12.16 8.95 -20.87
CA SER A 326 11.14 9.97 -20.60
C SER A 326 9.78 9.36 -20.23
N GLU A 327 9.83 8.28 -19.43
CA GLU A 327 8.63 7.63 -18.95
C GLU A 327 7.79 8.59 -18.11
N GLU A 328 6.53 8.72 -18.46
CA GLU A 328 5.55 9.56 -17.79
C GLU A 328 4.51 8.63 -17.12
N GLY A 329 4.77 8.18 -15.93
CA GLY A 329 3.88 7.29 -15.18
C GLY A 329 3.38 7.93 -13.89
N TYR A 330 2.16 7.62 -13.50
CA TYR A 330 1.66 7.93 -12.16
C TYR A 330 2.23 6.92 -11.17
N VAL A 331 2.86 7.41 -10.11
CA VAL A 331 3.36 6.57 -9.02
C VAL A 331 2.21 6.16 -8.10
N VAL A 332 1.31 7.11 -7.83
CA VAL A 332 0.09 6.91 -7.04
C VAL A 332 -1.01 7.76 -7.64
N GLN A 333 -2.13 7.14 -7.96
CA GLN A 333 -3.37 7.81 -8.28
C GLN A 333 -4.14 8.11 -6.98
N PRO A 334 -4.90 9.20 -6.91
CA PRO A 334 -5.61 9.56 -5.70
C PRO A 334 -6.68 8.51 -5.41
N ALA A 335 -6.60 7.90 -4.23
CA ALA A 335 -7.67 7.11 -3.68
C ALA A 335 -8.19 7.82 -2.43
N GLY A 336 -9.47 8.14 -2.40
CA GLY A 336 -10.11 8.62 -1.18
C GLY A 336 -9.68 10.01 -0.68
N LYS A 337 -9.47 10.97 -1.57
CA LYS A 337 -9.25 12.37 -1.22
C LYS A 337 -10.19 13.29 -1.98
N TYR A 338 -10.52 14.41 -1.37
CA TYR A 338 -11.40 15.44 -1.94
C TYR A 338 -10.80 16.14 -3.16
N THR A 339 -9.49 16.26 -3.17
CA THR A 339 -8.74 16.83 -4.29
C THR A 339 -7.96 15.71 -4.96
N PRO A 340 -8.11 15.51 -6.27
CA PRO A 340 -7.30 14.53 -6.97
C PRO A 340 -5.84 14.99 -6.94
N GLU A 341 -5.04 14.29 -6.16
CA GLU A 341 -3.60 14.47 -6.12
C GLU A 341 -2.95 13.20 -6.66
N SER A 342 -2.17 13.32 -7.70
CA SER A 342 -1.37 12.22 -8.22
C SER A 342 0.12 12.52 -8.10
N SER A 343 0.89 11.52 -7.70
CA SER A 343 2.34 11.61 -7.76
C SER A 343 2.81 11.05 -9.08
N MET A 344 3.55 11.84 -9.83
CA MET A 344 4.13 11.43 -11.11
C MET A 344 5.61 11.04 -10.95
N MET A 345 6.09 10.24 -11.88
CA MET A 345 7.51 9.98 -11.98
C MET A 345 8.28 11.28 -12.30
N ARG A 346 9.52 11.36 -11.82
CA ARG A 346 10.38 12.49 -12.19
C ARG A 346 10.62 12.48 -13.69
N PRO A 347 10.50 13.63 -14.37
CA PRO A 347 10.79 13.73 -15.78
C PRO A 347 12.27 13.43 -16.05
N ARG A 348 12.62 13.24 -17.30
CA ARG A 348 14.01 13.07 -17.70
C ARG A 348 14.85 14.26 -17.21
N THR A 349 15.93 13.94 -16.51
CA THR A 349 16.89 14.92 -16.03
C THR A 349 18.28 14.53 -16.47
N MET A 350 19.11 15.51 -16.82
CA MET A 350 20.53 15.31 -17.10
C MET A 350 21.35 16.28 -16.25
N GLY A 351 22.53 15.85 -15.86
CA GLY A 351 23.39 16.68 -15.06
C GLY A 351 24.85 16.25 -15.10
N LEU A 352 25.68 17.16 -14.63
CA LEU A 352 27.11 16.94 -14.40
C LEU A 352 27.38 17.05 -12.91
N ARG A 353 28.02 16.03 -12.34
CA ARG A 353 28.51 16.02 -10.96
C ARG A 353 30.02 16.15 -10.98
N LEU A 354 30.54 17.10 -10.27
CA LEU A 354 31.97 17.28 -10.06
C LEU A 354 32.27 17.12 -8.57
N SER A 355 33.29 16.35 -8.25
CA SER A 355 33.77 16.18 -6.86
C SER A 355 35.25 16.36 -6.80
N TYR A 356 35.71 16.94 -5.69
CA TYR A 356 37.10 17.12 -5.38
C TYR A 356 37.39 16.70 -3.94
N SER A 357 38.35 15.83 -3.73
CA SER A 357 38.78 15.38 -2.40
C SER A 357 40.03 16.13 -1.97
N PHE A 358 40.03 16.73 -0.78
CA PHE A 358 41.13 17.48 -0.20
C PHE A 358 42.14 16.57 0.46
#